data_9e43b18f5d851e6be41bd1782d7b4613
#
_entry.id   9e43b18f5d851e6be41bd1782d7b4613
#
_cell.length_a   1.000
_cell.length_b   1.000
_cell.length_c   1.000
_cell.angle_alpha   90.00
_cell.angle_beta   90.00
_cell.angle_gamma   90.00
#
_symmetry.space_group_name_H-M   'P 1'
#
loop_
_entity.id
_entity.type
_entity.pdbx_description
1 polymer ?
#
loop_
_entity_poly.entity_id
_entity_poly.type
_entity_poly.pdbx_seq_one_letter_code
_entity_poly.pdbx_strand_id
1 'polypeptide(L)'
;MMNRAISPWILLVLFCALSPLNAQNGYDPNLDAYLHSLSGAEAPGVISEHLVLTYSSRNPVRYVAAAFEHEDFTRMHIYEKNQNGVFVFAYPLQSLPRDRQELKYRIIVDGLWMRDPSNPKQVPDSRGIPISVSPVPQRPPRRGETPVFHSDGTVEFVYLGSPGQKVRLAGDFNHWSPFSHSLKESSPGEYRLRLRLYKGYHRYVFYVNGSRATDIRNPRIAYDVLGNQVSAVRVPKSDSLDASLAEN
;
A
#
# COMPACT_ATOMS: atom_id res chain seq x y z
N MET A 1 -69.27 33.16 -24.29
CA MET A 1 -68.61 31.92 -24.72
C MET A 1 -67.12 32.04 -24.32
N MET A 2 -66.69 31.39 -23.23
CA MET A 2 -65.34 31.47 -22.66
C MET A 2 -64.52 30.25 -23.10
N ASN A 3 -63.53 30.50 -23.96
CA ASN A 3 -62.53 29.44 -24.31
C ASN A 3 -61.43 29.45 -23.26
N ARG A 4 -61.36 28.38 -22.49
CA ARG A 4 -60.22 28.09 -21.57
C ARG A 4 -59.11 27.43 -22.37
N ALA A 5 -57.96 28.11 -22.49
CA ALA A 5 -56.72 27.54 -22.97
C ALA A 5 -56.10 26.63 -21.93
N ILE A 6 -55.81 25.39 -22.29
CA ILE A 6 -55.14 24.40 -21.50
C ILE A 6 -53.64 24.59 -21.65
N SER A 7 -52.93 24.91 -20.57
CA SER A 7 -51.49 25.04 -20.53
C SER A 7 -50.82 23.65 -20.48
N PRO A 8 -49.86 23.30 -21.34
CA PRO A 8 -49.14 22.04 -21.20
C PRO A 8 -48.08 22.15 -20.11
N TRP A 9 -48.16 21.34 -19.11
CA TRP A 9 -47.13 21.12 -18.12
C TRP A 9 -45.94 20.42 -18.78
N ILE A 10 -44.84 21.13 -18.92
CA ILE A 10 -43.54 20.57 -19.32
C ILE A 10 -43.00 19.81 -18.12
N LEU A 11 -43.03 18.48 -18.20
CA LEU A 11 -42.40 17.57 -17.23
C LEU A 11 -40.89 17.63 -17.49
N LEU A 12 -40.16 18.43 -16.69
CA LEU A 12 -38.71 18.48 -16.71
C LEU A 12 -38.20 17.18 -16.02
N VAL A 13 -37.90 16.16 -16.82
CA VAL A 13 -37.23 14.96 -16.36
C VAL A 13 -35.77 15.34 -16.08
N LEU A 14 -35.46 15.56 -14.80
CA LEU A 14 -34.09 15.74 -14.32
C LEU A 14 -33.37 14.40 -14.48
N PHE A 15 -32.63 14.26 -15.56
CA PHE A 15 -31.70 13.16 -15.74
C PHE A 15 -30.54 13.39 -14.75
N CYS A 16 -30.67 12.86 -13.51
CA CYS A 16 -29.54 12.71 -12.62
C CYS A 16 -28.58 11.74 -13.30
N ALA A 17 -27.57 12.29 -14.00
CA ALA A 17 -26.39 11.55 -14.40
C ALA A 17 -25.73 11.03 -13.11
N LEU A 18 -26.01 9.81 -12.76
CA LEU A 18 -25.23 9.03 -11.81
C LEU A 18 -23.84 8.88 -12.44
N SER A 19 -22.97 9.83 -12.16
CA SER A 19 -21.53 9.64 -12.39
C SER A 19 -21.14 8.36 -11.63
N PRO A 20 -20.41 7.43 -12.23
CA PRO A 20 -19.93 6.27 -11.51
C PRO A 20 -18.90 6.73 -10.47
N LEU A 21 -19.34 6.86 -9.24
CA LEU A 21 -18.53 7.22 -8.06
C LEU A 21 -17.71 6.02 -7.58
N ASN A 22 -17.15 5.22 -8.48
CA ASN A 22 -16.50 3.96 -8.11
C ASN A 22 -15.18 3.68 -8.85
N ALA A 23 -14.35 4.71 -9.09
CA ALA A 23 -13.03 4.52 -9.69
C ALA A 23 -11.86 4.72 -8.69
N GLN A 24 -12.05 4.61 -7.38
CA GLN A 24 -10.99 4.83 -6.39
C GLN A 24 -10.77 3.70 -5.38
N ASN A 25 -11.53 2.64 -5.39
CA ASN A 25 -11.14 1.41 -4.72
C ASN A 25 -10.48 0.53 -5.78
N GLY A 26 -9.18 0.24 -5.62
CA GLY A 26 -8.32 -0.46 -6.56
C GLY A 26 -8.80 -1.87 -6.95
N TYR A 27 -10.01 -1.95 -7.51
CA TYR A 27 -10.58 -3.15 -8.08
C TYR A 27 -9.81 -3.49 -9.35
N ASP A 28 -9.13 -4.64 -9.32
CA ASP A 28 -8.43 -5.19 -10.46
C ASP A 28 -9.21 -6.41 -10.99
N PRO A 29 -9.93 -6.27 -12.11
CA PRO A 29 -10.73 -7.35 -12.65
C PRO A 29 -9.90 -8.57 -13.07
N ASN A 30 -8.63 -8.40 -13.43
CA ASN A 30 -7.76 -9.52 -13.78
C ASN A 30 -7.37 -10.32 -12.52
N LEU A 31 -7.05 -9.63 -11.44
CA LEU A 31 -6.78 -10.27 -10.15
C LEU A 31 -8.02 -11.03 -9.66
N ASP A 32 -9.17 -10.39 -9.66
CA ASP A 32 -10.42 -10.99 -9.21
C ASP A 32 -10.80 -12.24 -10.03
N ALA A 33 -10.74 -12.14 -11.36
CA ALA A 33 -10.99 -13.27 -12.25
C ALA A 33 -10.01 -14.43 -11.99
N TYR A 34 -8.73 -14.14 -11.77
CA TYR A 34 -7.73 -15.14 -11.43
C TYR A 34 -8.07 -15.84 -10.11
N LEU A 35 -8.33 -15.08 -9.04
CA LEU A 35 -8.64 -15.64 -7.71
C LEU A 35 -9.89 -16.54 -7.74
N HIS A 36 -10.91 -16.18 -8.53
CA HIS A 36 -12.12 -16.97 -8.70
C HIS A 36 -11.90 -18.24 -9.54
N SER A 37 -10.96 -18.22 -10.49
CA SER A 37 -10.66 -19.37 -11.37
C SER A 37 -9.90 -20.51 -10.69
N LEU A 38 -9.22 -20.22 -9.58
CA LEU A 38 -8.40 -21.21 -8.87
C LEU A 38 -9.24 -22.39 -8.38
N SER A 39 -8.86 -23.60 -8.77
CA SER A 39 -9.49 -24.87 -8.36
C SER A 39 -8.64 -25.69 -7.39
N GLY A 40 -7.44 -25.25 -7.07
CA GLY A 40 -6.49 -25.86 -6.11
C GLY A 40 -5.50 -24.82 -5.59
N ALA A 41 -4.74 -25.20 -4.56
CA ALA A 41 -3.65 -24.36 -4.09
C ALA A 41 -2.48 -24.44 -5.06
N GLU A 42 -1.88 -23.27 -5.34
CA GLU A 42 -0.73 -23.11 -6.23
C GLU A 42 0.44 -22.48 -5.47
N ALA A 43 1.64 -22.60 -6.04
CA ALA A 43 2.80 -21.88 -5.51
C ALA A 43 2.59 -20.37 -5.59
N PRO A 44 3.15 -19.57 -4.63
CA PRO A 44 3.02 -18.14 -4.65
C PRO A 44 3.41 -17.51 -5.99
N GLY A 45 2.54 -16.68 -6.51
CA GLY A 45 2.73 -15.96 -7.78
C GLY A 45 2.39 -14.48 -7.66
N VAL A 46 2.85 -13.68 -8.62
CA VAL A 46 2.51 -12.26 -8.68
C VAL A 46 1.56 -12.00 -9.83
N ILE A 47 0.38 -11.49 -9.49
CA ILE A 47 -0.70 -11.13 -10.42
C ILE A 47 -1.06 -9.67 -10.14
N SER A 48 -1.06 -8.83 -11.16
CA SER A 48 -1.50 -7.42 -11.06
C SER A 48 -0.90 -6.67 -9.86
N GLU A 49 0.41 -6.78 -9.68
CA GLU A 49 1.15 -6.16 -8.56
C GLU A 49 0.73 -6.67 -7.15
N HIS A 50 0.09 -7.84 -7.07
CA HIS A 50 -0.22 -8.53 -5.81
C HIS A 50 0.52 -9.87 -5.76
N LEU A 51 1.11 -10.16 -4.60
CA LEU A 51 1.54 -11.52 -4.29
C LEU A 51 0.31 -12.32 -3.89
N VAL A 52 -0.01 -13.33 -4.68
CA VAL A 52 -1.13 -14.25 -4.40
C VAL A 52 -0.60 -15.45 -3.64
N LEU A 53 -1.22 -15.71 -2.49
CA LEU A 53 -1.00 -16.89 -1.67
C LEU A 53 -2.27 -17.73 -1.66
N THR A 54 -2.13 -19.04 -1.72
CA THR A 54 -3.27 -19.94 -1.80
C THR A 54 -3.11 -21.10 -0.82
N TYR A 55 -4.24 -21.66 -0.36
CA TYR A 55 -4.25 -22.86 0.46
C TYR A 55 -5.49 -23.70 0.15
N SER A 56 -5.33 -25.01 0.08
CA SER A 56 -6.43 -25.95 0.00
C SER A 56 -6.17 -27.17 0.89
N SER A 57 -7.23 -27.78 1.38
CA SER A 57 -7.17 -28.97 2.22
C SER A 57 -8.31 -29.92 1.89
N ARG A 58 -8.04 -31.22 2.00
CA ARG A 58 -9.09 -32.26 1.92
C ARG A 58 -9.93 -32.33 3.21
N ASN A 59 -9.35 -31.90 4.33
CA ASN A 59 -10.06 -31.83 5.60
C ASN A 59 -10.77 -30.48 5.73
N PRO A 60 -11.89 -30.42 6.45
CA PRO A 60 -12.54 -29.15 6.75
C PRO A 60 -11.60 -28.18 7.48
N VAL A 61 -11.47 -26.97 6.97
CA VAL A 61 -10.69 -25.88 7.56
C VAL A 61 -11.63 -24.69 7.73
N ARG A 62 -11.60 -24.08 8.92
CA ARG A 62 -12.46 -22.93 9.27
C ARG A 62 -11.88 -21.63 8.79
N TYR A 63 -10.58 -21.41 8.99
CA TYR A 63 -9.89 -20.20 8.50
C TYR A 63 -8.43 -20.45 8.19
N VAL A 64 -7.91 -19.64 7.29
CA VAL A 64 -6.48 -19.57 6.95
C VAL A 64 -6.06 -18.10 7.02
N ALA A 65 -4.87 -17.84 7.51
CA ALA A 65 -4.26 -16.51 7.50
C ALA A 65 -2.78 -16.59 7.11
N ALA A 66 -2.22 -15.49 6.62
CA ALA A 66 -0.78 -15.29 6.49
C ALA A 66 -0.30 -14.28 7.54
N ALA A 67 0.93 -14.48 8.01
CA ALA A 67 1.66 -13.50 8.81
C ALA A 67 3.07 -13.35 8.23
N PHE A 68 3.54 -12.10 8.15
CA PHE A 68 4.79 -11.75 7.47
C PHE A 68 5.89 -11.35 8.45
N GLU A 69 7.15 -11.69 8.12
CA GLU A 69 8.33 -11.34 8.92
C GLU A 69 8.48 -9.82 9.05
N HIS A 70 8.29 -9.05 7.99
CA HIS A 70 8.41 -7.59 8.01
C HIS A 70 7.33 -6.87 8.84
N GLU A 71 6.34 -7.59 9.31
CA GLU A 71 5.33 -7.16 10.28
C GLU A 71 5.54 -7.84 11.65
N ASP A 72 6.74 -8.44 11.90
CA ASP A 72 7.09 -9.22 13.09
C ASP A 72 6.07 -10.32 13.41
N PHE A 73 5.39 -10.86 12.42
CA PHE A 73 4.30 -11.84 12.55
C PHE A 73 3.16 -11.40 13.49
N THR A 74 3.04 -10.11 13.75
CA THR A 74 2.03 -9.56 14.69
C THR A 74 0.68 -9.34 14.02
N ARG A 75 0.66 -9.22 12.69
CA ARG A 75 -0.55 -9.01 11.90
C ARG A 75 -0.94 -10.27 11.16
N MET A 76 -2.19 -10.69 11.33
CA MET A 76 -2.76 -11.81 10.58
C MET A 76 -3.57 -11.28 9.41
N HIS A 77 -3.26 -11.74 8.20
CA HIS A 77 -3.96 -11.45 6.98
C HIS A 77 -4.84 -12.64 6.63
N ILE A 78 -6.14 -12.51 6.83
CA ILE A 78 -7.09 -13.61 6.65
C ILE A 78 -7.34 -13.85 5.16
N TYR A 79 -7.36 -15.13 4.77
CA TYR A 79 -7.67 -15.55 3.40
C TYR A 79 -9.19 -15.59 3.21
N GLU A 80 -9.62 -15.26 2.02
CA GLU A 80 -10.99 -15.48 1.57
C GLU A 80 -11.11 -16.86 0.91
N LYS A 81 -12.26 -17.47 1.01
CA LYS A 81 -12.53 -18.77 0.37
C LYS A 81 -13.28 -18.54 -0.94
N ASN A 82 -12.71 -18.96 -2.06
CA ASN A 82 -13.36 -18.82 -3.35
C ASN A 82 -14.47 -19.90 -3.56
N GLN A 83 -15.21 -19.79 -4.66
CA GLN A 83 -16.31 -20.71 -5.00
C GLN A 83 -15.87 -22.19 -5.15
N ASN A 84 -14.60 -22.45 -5.43
CA ASN A 84 -14.03 -23.78 -5.59
C ASN A 84 -13.47 -24.34 -4.27
N GLY A 85 -13.64 -23.62 -3.16
CA GLY A 85 -13.17 -24.03 -1.84
C GLY A 85 -11.69 -23.77 -1.56
N VAL A 86 -10.99 -23.05 -2.43
CA VAL A 86 -9.60 -22.63 -2.24
C VAL A 86 -9.57 -21.35 -1.41
N PHE A 87 -8.74 -21.34 -0.38
CA PHE A 87 -8.44 -20.13 0.38
C PHE A 87 -7.41 -19.30 -0.39
N VAL A 88 -7.70 -18.02 -0.64
CA VAL A 88 -6.90 -17.10 -1.44
C VAL A 88 -6.63 -15.82 -0.68
N PHE A 89 -5.44 -15.27 -0.83
CA PHE A 89 -5.05 -13.99 -0.27
C PHE A 89 -4.14 -13.25 -1.24
N ALA A 90 -4.41 -11.99 -1.51
CA ALA A 90 -3.63 -11.14 -2.39
C ALA A 90 -2.97 -10.02 -1.58
N TYR A 91 -1.64 -10.07 -1.44
CA TYR A 91 -0.85 -9.04 -0.76
C TYR A 91 -0.42 -7.96 -1.74
N PRO A 92 -0.83 -6.68 -1.56
CA PRO A 92 -0.47 -5.61 -2.47
C PRO A 92 1.02 -5.27 -2.34
N LEU A 93 1.80 -5.53 -3.38
CA LEU A 93 3.25 -5.28 -3.39
C LEU A 93 3.59 -3.78 -3.26
N GLN A 94 2.65 -2.89 -3.55
CA GLN A 94 2.81 -1.44 -3.39
C GLN A 94 3.01 -1.02 -1.92
N SER A 95 2.55 -1.83 -0.96
CA SER A 95 2.75 -1.58 0.47
C SER A 95 4.14 -1.96 0.98
N LEU A 96 4.94 -2.65 0.16
CA LEU A 96 6.32 -3.04 0.50
C LEU A 96 7.33 -1.97 0.14
N PRO A 97 8.47 -1.91 0.85
CA PRO A 97 9.65 -1.20 0.38
C PRO A 97 9.99 -1.61 -1.06
N ARG A 98 10.37 -0.63 -1.89
CA ARG A 98 10.55 -0.86 -3.32
C ARG A 98 11.68 -1.81 -3.64
N ASP A 99 12.74 -1.73 -2.87
CA ASP A 99 13.95 -2.52 -3.00
C ASP A 99 13.89 -3.87 -2.28
N ARG A 100 12.74 -4.20 -1.67
CA ARG A 100 12.53 -5.53 -1.07
C ARG A 100 12.48 -6.58 -2.16
N GLN A 101 13.36 -7.57 -2.05
CA GLN A 101 13.53 -8.63 -3.05
C GLN A 101 12.76 -9.90 -2.71
N GLU A 102 12.40 -10.08 -1.43
CA GLU A 102 11.69 -11.27 -0.96
C GLU A 102 10.73 -10.96 0.18
N LEU A 103 9.67 -11.77 0.28
CA LEU A 103 8.75 -11.81 1.40
C LEU A 103 8.88 -13.13 2.12
N LYS A 104 9.14 -13.09 3.42
CA LYS A 104 9.13 -14.23 4.30
C LYS A 104 7.83 -14.26 5.09
N TYR A 105 7.19 -15.43 5.15
CA TYR A 105 5.88 -15.55 5.77
C TYR A 105 5.63 -16.96 6.31
N ARG A 106 4.65 -17.06 7.19
CA ARG A 106 4.02 -18.29 7.63
C ARG A 106 2.53 -18.24 7.37
N ILE A 107 1.92 -19.39 7.22
CA ILE A 107 0.46 -19.49 7.23
C ILE A 107 -0.01 -20.02 8.59
N ILE A 108 -1.22 -19.64 8.95
CA ILE A 108 -1.93 -20.08 10.14
C ILE A 108 -3.19 -20.80 9.68
N VAL A 109 -3.31 -22.07 9.96
CA VAL A 109 -4.46 -22.90 9.58
C VAL A 109 -5.14 -23.36 10.87
N ASP A 110 -6.36 -22.88 11.12
CA ASP A 110 -7.12 -23.15 12.37
C ASP A 110 -6.29 -22.92 13.66
N GLY A 111 -5.40 -21.92 13.65
CA GLY A 111 -4.51 -21.58 14.76
C GLY A 111 -3.14 -22.25 14.73
N LEU A 112 -2.90 -23.22 13.87
CA LEU A 112 -1.60 -23.89 13.73
C LEU A 112 -0.70 -23.09 12.79
N TRP A 113 0.44 -22.62 13.30
CA TRP A 113 1.48 -21.93 12.56
C TRP A 113 2.34 -22.91 11.78
N MET A 114 2.47 -22.73 10.49
CA MET A 114 3.23 -23.62 9.63
C MET A 114 3.81 -22.88 8.42
N ARG A 115 4.79 -23.50 7.76
CA ARG A 115 5.19 -23.08 6.43
C ARG A 115 4.06 -23.31 5.43
N ASP A 116 4.04 -22.57 4.35
CA ASP A 116 3.09 -22.77 3.27
C ASP A 116 3.43 -24.07 2.52
N PRO A 117 2.55 -25.08 2.52
CA PRO A 117 2.81 -26.35 1.83
C PRO A 117 2.84 -26.21 0.30
N SER A 118 2.20 -25.16 -0.25
CA SER A 118 2.18 -24.87 -1.69
C SER A 118 3.46 -24.18 -2.16
N ASN A 119 4.27 -23.65 -1.22
CA ASN A 119 5.51 -22.95 -1.54
C ASN A 119 6.73 -23.87 -1.40
N PRO A 120 7.43 -24.22 -2.51
CA PRO A 120 8.64 -25.03 -2.43
C PRO A 120 9.84 -24.28 -1.84
N LYS A 121 9.82 -22.94 -1.81
CA LYS A 121 10.93 -22.12 -1.32
C LYS A 121 10.78 -21.86 0.16
N GLN A 122 11.80 -22.24 0.93
CA GLN A 122 11.85 -22.05 2.37
C GLN A 122 13.28 -21.76 2.84
N VAL A 123 13.41 -21.03 3.93
CA VAL A 123 14.67 -20.79 4.65
C VAL A 123 14.44 -21.00 6.14
N PRO A 124 15.47 -21.33 6.93
CA PRO A 124 15.33 -21.32 8.39
C PRO A 124 15.21 -19.89 8.91
N ASP A 125 14.38 -19.68 9.92
CA ASP A 125 14.39 -18.44 10.69
C ASP A 125 15.58 -18.42 11.69
N SER A 126 15.70 -17.36 12.51
CA SER A 126 16.76 -17.22 13.52
C SER A 126 16.80 -18.36 14.55
N ARG A 127 15.75 -19.16 14.67
CA ARG A 127 15.62 -20.32 15.55
C ARG A 127 15.74 -21.65 14.79
N GLY A 128 16.07 -21.62 13.50
CA GLY A 128 16.15 -22.81 12.65
C GLY A 128 14.81 -23.37 12.19
N ILE A 129 13.69 -22.68 12.45
CA ILE A 129 12.36 -23.14 12.06
C ILE A 129 12.07 -22.72 10.60
N PRO A 130 11.64 -23.64 9.72
CA PRO A 130 11.36 -23.32 8.33
C PRO A 130 10.29 -22.22 8.18
N ILE A 131 10.58 -21.25 7.33
CA ILE A 131 9.69 -20.15 6.93
C ILE A 131 9.60 -20.12 5.40
N SER A 132 8.42 -19.86 4.88
CA SER A 132 8.20 -19.75 3.44
C SER A 132 8.73 -18.42 2.90
N VAL A 133 9.34 -18.47 1.71
CA VAL A 133 9.91 -17.30 1.04
C VAL A 133 9.31 -17.16 -0.35
N SER A 134 8.82 -15.98 -0.67
CA SER A 134 8.40 -15.65 -2.03
C SER A 134 9.25 -14.50 -2.58
N PRO A 135 9.82 -14.62 -3.79
CA PRO A 135 10.51 -13.53 -4.43
C PRO A 135 9.52 -12.39 -4.74
N VAL A 136 9.99 -11.16 -4.57
CA VAL A 136 9.27 -9.95 -4.97
C VAL A 136 9.92 -9.41 -6.24
N PRO A 137 9.17 -9.25 -7.34
CA PRO A 137 9.72 -8.67 -8.56
C PRO A 137 10.26 -7.27 -8.31
N GLN A 138 11.35 -6.92 -8.95
CA GLN A 138 11.84 -5.55 -8.94
C GLN A 138 10.81 -4.66 -9.62
N ARG A 139 10.40 -3.61 -8.92
CA ARG A 139 9.44 -2.63 -9.40
C ARG A 139 10.17 -1.36 -9.78
N PRO A 140 10.25 -1.00 -11.06
CA PRO A 140 10.88 0.25 -11.47
C PRO A 140 10.15 1.43 -10.80
N PRO A 141 10.88 2.49 -10.41
CA PRO A 141 10.26 3.67 -9.83
C PRO A 141 9.29 4.29 -10.84
N ARG A 142 8.05 4.53 -10.43
CA ARG A 142 7.11 5.32 -11.21
C ARG A 142 7.47 6.79 -11.05
N ARG A 143 7.48 7.54 -12.16
CA ARG A 143 7.78 8.98 -12.10
C ARG A 143 6.82 9.66 -11.11
N GLY A 144 7.39 10.35 -10.12
CA GLY A 144 6.65 11.09 -9.11
C GLY A 144 5.89 10.25 -8.09
N GLU A 145 6.17 8.95 -7.97
CA GLU A 145 5.63 8.15 -6.86
C GLU A 145 6.19 8.67 -5.53
N THR A 146 5.28 8.88 -4.57
CA THR A 146 5.61 9.48 -3.27
C THR A 146 4.54 9.10 -2.24
N PRO A 147 4.90 8.86 -0.98
CA PRO A 147 6.24 8.56 -0.51
C PRO A 147 6.71 7.15 -0.93
N VAL A 148 8.02 6.96 -1.12
CA VAL A 148 8.63 5.67 -1.46
C VAL A 148 9.40 5.13 -0.25
N PHE A 149 9.13 3.88 0.13
CA PHE A 149 9.82 3.19 1.22
C PHE A 149 11.02 2.40 0.69
N HIS A 150 12.12 2.43 1.43
CA HIS A 150 13.33 1.66 1.14
C HIS A 150 13.62 0.66 2.26
N SER A 151 14.30 -0.45 1.93
CA SER A 151 14.62 -1.53 2.87
C SER A 151 15.60 -1.10 3.97
N ASP A 152 16.36 -0.02 3.75
CA ASP A 152 17.22 0.58 4.77
C ASP A 152 16.46 1.43 5.81
N GLY A 153 15.12 1.40 5.78
CA GLY A 153 14.25 2.14 6.69
C GLY A 153 14.11 3.63 6.38
N THR A 154 14.57 4.08 5.20
CA THR A 154 14.35 5.46 4.76
C THR A 154 13.07 5.61 3.94
N VAL A 155 12.52 6.83 3.95
CA VAL A 155 11.36 7.25 3.15
C VAL A 155 11.82 8.34 2.20
N GLU A 156 11.54 8.16 0.92
CA GLU A 156 11.82 9.16 -0.11
C GLU A 156 10.53 9.89 -0.49
N PHE A 157 10.59 11.21 -0.38
CA PHE A 157 9.53 12.13 -0.79
C PHE A 157 9.88 12.70 -2.17
N VAL A 158 8.91 12.68 -3.07
CA VAL A 158 9.08 13.17 -4.44
C VAL A 158 8.02 14.21 -4.74
N TYR A 159 8.44 15.37 -5.22
CA TYR A 159 7.55 16.42 -5.71
C TYR A 159 7.79 16.65 -7.20
N LEU A 160 6.72 16.74 -7.98
CA LEU A 160 6.79 17.13 -9.39
C LEU A 160 6.22 18.54 -9.57
N GLY A 161 7.01 19.39 -10.19
CA GLY A 161 6.65 20.78 -10.46
C GLY A 161 7.42 21.35 -11.64
N SER A 162 7.52 22.67 -11.73
CA SER A 162 8.35 23.34 -12.74
C SER A 162 9.83 23.26 -12.35
N PRO A 163 10.76 23.23 -13.33
CA PRO A 163 12.18 23.30 -13.04
C PRO A 163 12.58 24.58 -12.29
N GLY A 164 13.59 24.48 -11.42
CA GLY A 164 14.16 25.60 -10.69
C GLY A 164 13.35 26.10 -9.49
N GLN A 165 12.32 25.37 -9.04
CA GLN A 165 11.55 25.73 -7.85
C GLN A 165 12.34 25.42 -6.56
N LYS A 166 12.05 26.17 -5.50
CA LYS A 166 12.52 25.86 -4.15
C LYS A 166 11.47 25.00 -3.46
N VAL A 167 11.71 23.69 -3.37
CA VAL A 167 10.79 22.73 -2.76
C VAL A 167 11.33 22.30 -1.41
N ARG A 168 10.49 22.35 -0.38
CA ARG A 168 10.83 21.99 1.00
C ARG A 168 9.76 21.10 1.59
N LEU A 169 10.13 20.31 2.59
CA LEU A 169 9.25 19.39 3.30
C LEU A 169 9.11 19.81 4.76
N ALA A 170 7.88 19.92 5.23
CA ALA A 170 7.56 20.13 6.64
C ALA A 170 6.56 19.08 7.12
N GLY A 171 6.72 18.62 8.35
CA GLY A 171 5.85 17.63 8.95
C GLY A 171 6.03 17.57 10.47
N ASP A 172 5.31 16.65 11.11
CA ASP A 172 5.43 16.44 12.56
C ASP A 172 6.85 15.97 12.97
N PHE A 173 7.57 15.32 12.08
CA PHE A 173 8.95 14.87 12.29
C PHE A 173 10.00 16.01 12.34
N ASN A 174 9.66 17.21 11.90
CA ASN A 174 10.54 18.40 11.98
C ASN A 174 9.83 19.63 12.56
N HIS A 175 8.82 19.40 13.40
CA HIS A 175 8.03 20.46 14.05
C HIS A 175 7.41 21.44 13.04
N TRP A 176 7.04 20.94 11.87
CA TRP A 176 6.45 21.72 10.77
C TRP A 176 7.35 22.83 10.22
N SER A 177 8.67 22.75 10.48
CA SER A 177 9.64 23.75 9.99
C SER A 177 9.96 23.52 8.50
N PRO A 178 9.61 24.44 7.61
CA PRO A 178 9.93 24.32 6.19
C PRO A 178 11.42 24.60 5.90
N PHE A 179 12.21 24.99 6.92
CA PHE A 179 13.62 25.34 6.73
C PHE A 179 14.58 24.17 6.94
N SER A 180 14.14 23.11 7.58
CA SER A 180 14.97 21.96 7.97
C SER A 180 15.24 20.99 6.82
N HIS A 181 14.33 20.88 5.85
CA HIS A 181 14.39 19.84 4.83
C HIS A 181 14.09 20.41 3.44
N SER A 182 15.11 20.50 2.60
CA SER A 182 14.98 20.94 1.20
C SER A 182 15.09 19.74 0.26
N LEU A 183 14.17 19.63 -0.69
CA LEU A 183 14.27 18.66 -1.78
C LEU A 183 15.29 19.14 -2.81
N LYS A 184 16.03 18.19 -3.38
CA LYS A 184 16.97 18.44 -4.49
C LYS A 184 16.28 18.11 -5.80
N GLU A 185 16.46 18.95 -6.80
CA GLU A 185 16.03 18.67 -8.17
C GLU A 185 16.94 17.59 -8.75
N SER A 186 16.38 16.40 -8.98
CA SER A 186 17.10 15.22 -9.50
C SER A 186 17.03 15.12 -11.02
N SER A 187 15.97 15.66 -11.60
CA SER A 187 15.76 15.88 -13.03
C SER A 187 14.84 17.08 -13.20
N PRO A 188 14.78 17.71 -14.38
CA PRO A 188 13.98 18.91 -14.59
C PRO A 188 12.53 18.77 -14.07
N GLY A 189 12.20 19.55 -13.03
CA GLY A 189 10.90 19.56 -12.37
C GLY A 189 10.62 18.37 -11.44
N GLU A 190 11.59 17.50 -11.17
CA GLU A 190 11.46 16.41 -10.21
C GLU A 190 12.38 16.63 -9.01
N TYR A 191 11.78 16.79 -7.84
CA TYR A 191 12.47 17.11 -6.59
C TYR A 191 12.38 15.92 -5.65
N ARG A 192 13.51 15.52 -5.04
CA ARG A 192 13.61 14.35 -4.16
C ARG A 192 14.27 14.69 -2.84
N LEU A 193 13.80 14.03 -1.80
CA LEU A 193 14.40 14.06 -0.47
C LEU A 193 14.23 12.71 0.19
N ARG A 194 15.30 12.12 0.67
CA ARG A 194 15.29 10.86 1.40
C ARG A 194 15.58 11.13 2.88
N LEU A 195 14.71 10.66 3.76
CA LEU A 195 14.80 10.85 5.20
C LEU A 195 14.64 9.52 5.93
N ARG A 196 15.31 9.38 7.05
CA ARG A 196 15.00 8.34 8.03
C ARG A 196 13.94 8.88 8.97
N LEU A 197 12.78 8.24 8.97
CA LEU A 197 11.68 8.54 9.88
C LEU A 197 11.49 7.40 10.88
N TYR A 198 11.07 7.72 12.08
CA TYR A 198 10.68 6.70 13.05
C TYR A 198 9.45 5.93 12.57
N LYS A 199 9.31 4.68 13.03
CA LYS A 199 8.10 3.89 12.80
C LYS A 199 6.87 4.63 13.32
N GLY A 200 5.78 4.59 12.57
CA GLY A 200 4.53 5.22 12.97
C GLY A 200 3.89 6.04 11.88
N TYR A 201 2.96 6.86 12.30
CA TYR A 201 2.17 7.70 11.42
C TYR A 201 2.73 9.12 11.44
N HIS A 202 3.06 9.64 10.26
CA HIS A 202 3.58 11.01 10.09
C HIS A 202 2.69 11.80 9.15
N ARG A 203 2.54 13.09 9.43
CA ARG A 203 1.82 14.06 8.61
C ARG A 203 2.81 15.07 8.04
N TYR A 204 2.61 15.47 6.80
CA TYR A 204 3.52 16.37 6.10
C TYR A 204 2.84 17.21 5.03
N VAL A 205 3.53 18.26 4.61
CA VAL A 205 3.21 19.10 3.45
C VAL A 205 4.50 19.51 2.73
N PHE A 206 4.37 19.86 1.48
CA PHE A 206 5.42 20.56 0.75
C PHE A 206 5.27 22.08 0.91
N TYR A 207 6.39 22.78 0.79
CA TYR A 207 6.44 24.23 0.58
C TYR A 207 7.14 24.49 -0.73
N VAL A 208 6.43 25.05 -1.70
CA VAL A 208 6.90 25.30 -3.06
C VAL A 208 7.01 26.80 -3.25
N ASN A 209 8.23 27.32 -3.41
CA ASN A 209 8.51 28.76 -3.46
C ASN A 209 7.88 29.55 -2.29
N GLY A 210 7.82 28.92 -1.11
CA GLY A 210 7.22 29.49 0.09
C GLY A 210 5.71 29.24 0.28
N SER A 211 5.01 28.76 -0.72
CA SER A 211 3.59 28.41 -0.64
C SER A 211 3.39 26.96 -0.18
N ARG A 212 2.48 26.75 0.77
CA ARG A 212 2.12 25.41 1.30
C ARG A 212 1.32 24.62 0.25
N ALA A 213 1.67 23.36 0.07
CA ALA A 213 1.00 22.44 -0.84
C ALA A 213 0.90 21.05 -0.22
N THR A 214 -0.25 20.40 -0.36
CA THR A 214 -0.40 18.98 -0.05
C THR A 214 0.24 18.13 -1.15
N ASP A 215 0.58 16.90 -0.82
CA ASP A 215 1.06 15.94 -1.80
C ASP A 215 -0.12 15.30 -2.54
N ILE A 216 -0.45 15.85 -3.70
CA ILE A 216 -1.59 15.40 -4.52
C ILE A 216 -1.40 13.98 -5.10
N ARG A 217 -0.19 13.43 -5.03
CA ARG A 217 0.13 12.09 -5.51
C ARG A 217 0.07 11.03 -4.41
N ASN A 218 -0.01 11.48 -3.15
CA ASN A 218 -0.24 10.61 -2.02
C ASN A 218 -1.75 10.59 -1.70
N PRO A 219 -2.44 9.45 -1.88
CA PRO A 219 -3.88 9.38 -1.61
C PRO A 219 -4.22 9.45 -0.12
N ARG A 220 -3.22 9.35 0.77
CA ARG A 220 -3.46 9.38 2.22
C ARG A 220 -3.52 10.80 2.72
N ILE A 221 -4.72 11.23 3.06
CA ILE A 221 -5.03 12.55 3.58
C ILE A 221 -5.17 12.47 5.10
N ALA A 222 -4.73 13.52 5.79
CA ALA A 222 -4.95 13.77 7.21
C ALA A 222 -5.24 15.25 7.42
N TYR A 223 -5.46 15.64 8.68
CA TYR A 223 -5.64 17.04 9.07
C TYR A 223 -4.63 17.40 10.16
N ASP A 224 -4.12 18.62 10.12
CA ASP A 224 -3.30 19.17 11.19
C ASP A 224 -4.17 19.64 12.38
N VAL A 225 -3.53 20.15 13.42
CA VAL A 225 -4.23 20.60 14.64
C VAL A 225 -5.12 21.83 14.42
N LEU A 226 -4.95 22.52 13.29
CA LEU A 226 -5.74 23.67 12.87
C LEU A 226 -6.86 23.28 11.90
N GLY A 227 -7.01 21.99 11.59
CA GLY A 227 -8.01 21.50 10.64
C GLY A 227 -7.62 21.65 9.17
N ASN A 228 -6.38 22.04 8.84
CA ASN A 228 -5.95 22.12 7.46
C ASN A 228 -5.58 20.73 6.93
N GLN A 229 -5.91 20.48 5.68
CA GLN A 229 -5.55 19.26 5.00
C GLN A 229 -4.04 19.10 4.85
N VAL A 230 -3.53 17.92 5.15
CA VAL A 230 -2.13 17.50 5.05
C VAL A 230 -2.05 16.12 4.44
N SER A 231 -0.90 15.75 3.92
CA SER A 231 -0.62 14.39 3.48
C SER A 231 -0.10 13.54 4.63
N ALA A 232 -0.29 12.23 4.56
CA ALA A 232 0.12 11.32 5.62
C ALA A 232 0.95 10.15 5.07
N VAL A 233 1.87 9.66 5.89
CA VAL A 233 2.66 8.46 5.61
C VAL A 233 2.72 7.59 6.86
N ARG A 234 2.55 6.28 6.70
CA ARG A 234 2.75 5.31 7.77
C ARG A 234 4.05 4.56 7.50
N VAL A 235 5.07 4.84 8.33
CA VAL A 235 6.36 4.15 8.27
C VAL A 235 6.21 2.80 8.94
N PRO A 236 6.44 1.69 8.22
CA PRO A 236 6.40 0.36 8.81
C PRO A 236 7.55 0.17 9.81
N LYS A 237 7.47 -0.86 10.65
CA LYS A 237 8.60 -1.30 11.47
C LYS A 237 9.69 -1.84 10.53
N SER A 238 10.93 -1.40 10.66
CA SER A 238 12.04 -1.92 9.86
C SER A 238 12.74 -3.04 10.61
N ASP A 239 12.94 -4.17 9.94
CA ASP A 239 13.58 -5.37 10.50
C ASP A 239 15.11 -5.20 10.71
N SER A 240 15.70 -4.09 10.25
CA SER A 240 17.17 -3.92 10.18
C SER A 240 17.83 -3.30 11.41
N LEU A 241 17.05 -2.80 12.39
CA LEU A 241 17.62 -2.10 13.54
C LEU A 241 17.69 -2.96 14.83
N ASP A 242 16.90 -4.03 14.92
CA ASP A 242 16.90 -4.87 16.13
C ASP A 242 18.01 -5.94 16.14
N ALA A 243 18.62 -6.25 14.97
CA ALA A 243 19.73 -7.19 14.91
C ALA A 243 21.07 -6.65 15.47
N SER A 244 21.25 -5.32 15.44
CA SER A 244 22.49 -4.69 15.95
C SER A 244 22.49 -4.39 17.46
N LEU A 245 21.32 -4.47 18.12
CA LEU A 245 21.21 -4.26 19.57
C LEU A 245 21.19 -5.56 20.37
N ALA A 246 21.16 -6.72 19.71
CA ALA A 246 21.19 -8.03 20.36
C ALA A 246 22.62 -8.60 20.49
N GLU A 247 23.65 -7.93 19.97
CA GLU A 247 25.06 -8.35 20.04
C GLU A 247 25.94 -7.51 21.00
N ASN A 248 25.34 -6.74 21.93
CA ASN A 248 26.11 -6.04 22.98
C ASN A 248 25.59 -6.40 24.37
#